data_e9754b7413c982c8b5607add6710763b
#
_entry.id   e9754b7413c982c8b5607add6710763b
#
_cell.length_a   1.000
_cell.length_b   1.000
_cell.length_c   1.000
_cell.angle_alpha   90.00
_cell.angle_beta   90.00
_cell.angle_gamma   90.00
#
_symmetry.space_group_name_H-M   'P 1'
#
loop_
_entity.id
_entity.type
_entity.pdbx_description
1 polymer ?
#
loop_
_entity_poly.entity_id
_entity_poly.type
_entity_poly.pdbx_seq_one_letter_code
_entity_poly.pdbx_strand_id
1 'polypeptide(L)'
;MFANLAAPIGWLLSGFSLWACGVMFVTHMLTLWATFWPSCRWWGEVTCEFRTDSPEVWLTIDDGPDGGNTRTVLDLLEERGAKATFFFVGEACRKYPELPAEVMRRGHGLANHTQNHPAHAFWAMGPRRVFR
;
A
#
# COMPACT_ATOMS: atom_id res chain seq x y z
N MET A 1 -17.58 -6.13 4.64
CA MET A 1 -18.07 -6.42 3.28
C MET A 1 -19.46 -7.07 3.26
N PHE A 2 -19.79 -7.95 4.18
CA PHE A 2 -21.10 -8.63 4.23
C PHE A 2 -22.27 -7.75 4.72
N ALA A 3 -22.04 -6.72 5.52
CA ALA A 3 -23.09 -5.81 5.99
C ALA A 3 -23.76 -5.01 4.86
N ASN A 4 -23.05 -4.75 3.76
CA ASN A 4 -23.58 -4.01 2.61
C ASN A 4 -24.51 -4.84 1.71
N LEU A 5 -24.55 -6.16 1.84
CA LEU A 5 -25.45 -7.03 1.10
C LEU A 5 -26.74 -7.32 1.89
N ALA A 6 -26.70 -7.26 3.23
CA ALA A 6 -27.87 -7.50 4.07
C ALA A 6 -28.90 -6.36 3.99
N ALA A 7 -28.46 -5.11 3.82
CA ALA A 7 -29.34 -3.96 3.71
C ALA A 7 -30.24 -3.97 2.46
N PRO A 8 -29.72 -4.21 1.22
CA PRO A 8 -30.57 -4.32 0.02
C PRO A 8 -31.52 -5.53 0.07
N ILE A 9 -31.14 -6.65 0.69
CA ILE A 9 -31.99 -7.81 0.85
C ILE A 9 -33.13 -7.51 1.84
N GLY A 10 -32.84 -6.88 2.96
CA GLY A 10 -33.85 -6.41 3.92
C GLY A 10 -34.81 -5.37 3.31
N TRP A 11 -34.27 -4.50 2.43
CA TRP A 11 -35.07 -3.52 1.69
C TRP A 11 -35.99 -4.15 0.66
N LEU A 12 -35.57 -5.19 -0.04
CA LEU A 12 -36.37 -5.94 -1.01
C LEU A 12 -37.55 -6.68 -0.32
N LEU A 13 -37.36 -7.10 0.94
CA LEU A 13 -38.31 -7.89 1.72
C LEU A 13 -39.25 -7.05 2.59
N SER A 14 -38.86 -5.83 3.02
CA SER A 14 -39.60 -5.01 3.98
C SER A 14 -40.05 -3.64 3.47
N GLY A 15 -39.79 -3.32 2.22
CA GLY A 15 -40.03 -2.00 1.65
C GLY A 15 -38.99 -0.95 2.08
N PHE A 16 -39.11 0.25 1.54
CA PHE A 16 -38.20 1.34 1.77
C PHE A 16 -38.16 1.75 3.24
N SER A 17 -37.03 1.51 3.90
CA SER A 17 -36.78 1.93 5.28
C SER A 17 -35.68 2.99 5.33
N LEU A 18 -35.99 4.21 5.74
CA LEU A 18 -35.05 5.27 5.98
C LEU A 18 -33.93 4.86 6.96
N TRP A 19 -34.27 3.96 7.88
CA TRP A 19 -33.31 3.40 8.84
C TRP A 19 -32.24 2.55 8.15
N ALA A 20 -32.64 1.68 7.22
CA ALA A 20 -31.70 0.86 6.44
C ALA A 20 -30.76 1.73 5.58
N CYS A 21 -31.29 2.78 4.97
CA CYS A 21 -30.48 3.76 4.24
C CYS A 21 -29.50 4.49 5.17
N GLY A 22 -29.92 4.88 6.36
CA GLY A 22 -29.04 5.51 7.36
C GLY A 22 -27.90 4.61 7.79
N VAL A 23 -28.19 3.35 8.12
CA VAL A 23 -27.16 2.35 8.48
C VAL A 23 -26.19 2.12 7.33
N MET A 24 -26.69 1.98 6.10
CA MET A 24 -25.85 1.81 4.92
C MET A 24 -24.96 3.02 4.69
N PHE A 25 -25.48 4.23 4.82
CA PHE A 25 -24.71 5.45 4.67
C PHE A 25 -23.59 5.56 5.72
N VAL A 26 -23.92 5.33 7.00
CA VAL A 26 -22.93 5.37 8.10
C VAL A 26 -21.83 4.33 7.89
N THR A 27 -22.19 3.09 7.56
CA THR A 27 -21.18 2.04 7.32
C THR A 27 -20.29 2.36 6.15
N HIS A 28 -20.82 2.96 5.08
CA HIS A 28 -20.00 3.44 3.95
C HIS A 28 -19.06 4.55 4.36
N MET A 29 -19.54 5.56 5.09
CA MET A 29 -18.70 6.66 5.56
C MET A 29 -17.60 6.19 6.49
N LEU A 30 -17.87 5.27 7.40
CA LEU A 30 -16.87 4.67 8.28
C LEU A 30 -15.83 3.85 7.49
N THR A 31 -16.27 3.09 6.50
CA THR A 31 -15.37 2.31 5.65
C THR A 31 -14.47 3.23 4.80
N LEU A 32 -15.02 4.27 4.20
CA LEU A 32 -14.27 5.27 3.46
C LEU A 32 -13.27 5.99 4.37
N TRP A 33 -13.70 6.43 5.54
CA TRP A 33 -12.82 7.03 6.52
C TRP A 33 -11.66 6.09 6.90
N ALA A 34 -11.96 4.83 7.24
CA ALA A 34 -10.93 3.86 7.59
C ALA A 34 -9.96 3.55 6.43
N THR A 35 -10.43 3.66 5.18
CA THR A 35 -9.60 3.41 3.98
C THR A 35 -8.70 4.61 3.64
N PHE A 36 -9.22 5.83 3.79
CA PHE A 36 -8.49 7.04 3.39
C PHE A 36 -7.72 7.71 4.52
N TRP A 37 -7.94 7.30 5.78
CA TRP A 37 -7.19 7.85 6.90
C TRP A 37 -5.82 7.14 7.04
N PRO A 38 -4.69 7.83 6.80
CA PRO A 38 -3.38 7.19 6.70
C PRO A 38 -2.94 6.40 7.93
N SER A 39 -3.40 6.81 9.12
CA SER A 39 -3.05 6.16 10.40
C SER A 39 -4.13 5.18 10.89
N CYS A 40 -5.13 4.84 10.08
CA CYS A 40 -6.20 3.93 10.49
C CYS A 40 -5.67 2.49 10.56
N ARG A 41 -5.78 1.87 11.74
CA ARG A 41 -5.32 0.51 12.02
C ARG A 41 -6.44 -0.55 11.95
N TRP A 42 -7.62 -0.21 11.45
CA TRP A 42 -8.74 -1.16 11.35
C TRP A 42 -8.47 -2.33 10.42
N TRP A 43 -7.64 -2.13 9.41
CA TRP A 43 -7.29 -3.13 8.41
C TRP A 43 -5.99 -3.87 8.70
N GLY A 44 -5.22 -3.38 9.67
CA GLY A 44 -3.94 -3.93 10.05
C GLY A 44 -3.01 -2.89 10.65
N GLU A 45 -1.82 -3.32 10.96
CA GLU A 45 -0.77 -2.45 11.49
C GLU A 45 -0.23 -1.55 10.38
N VAL A 46 -0.18 -0.23 10.64
CA VAL A 46 0.32 0.77 9.70
C VAL A 46 1.46 1.52 10.34
N THR A 47 2.61 1.51 9.70
CA THR A 47 3.77 2.31 10.09
C THR A 47 3.78 3.59 9.27
N CYS A 48 3.46 4.72 9.90
CA CYS A 48 3.45 6.05 9.28
C CYS A 48 4.43 7.04 9.92
N GLU A 49 5.10 6.63 10.98
CA GLU A 49 6.12 7.42 11.67
C GLU A 49 7.17 6.50 12.30
N PHE A 50 8.35 7.01 12.52
CA PHE A 50 9.36 6.39 13.37
C PHE A 50 9.82 7.40 14.43
N ARG A 51 10.32 6.90 15.57
CA ARG A 51 10.82 7.74 16.64
C ARG A 51 12.33 7.71 16.65
N THR A 52 12.91 8.91 16.71
CA THR A 52 14.36 9.11 16.78
C THR A 52 14.64 10.33 17.67
N ASP A 53 15.78 10.31 18.36
CA ASP A 53 16.27 11.43 19.16
C ASP A 53 17.23 12.33 18.36
N SER A 54 17.46 12.02 17.10
CA SER A 54 18.33 12.74 16.17
C SER A 54 17.54 13.29 14.95
N PRO A 55 18.04 14.31 14.23
CA PRO A 55 17.39 14.86 13.05
C PRO A 55 17.56 13.91 11.84
N GLU A 56 16.80 12.83 11.84
CA GLU A 56 16.81 11.80 10.82
C GLU A 56 15.55 11.86 9.96
N VAL A 57 15.66 11.46 8.71
CA VAL A 57 14.55 11.29 7.78
C VAL A 57 14.51 9.85 7.26
N TRP A 58 13.33 9.29 7.13
CA TRP A 58 13.14 8.00 6.47
C TRP A 58 12.95 8.22 4.97
N LEU A 59 13.99 7.97 4.20
CA LEU A 59 13.93 8.06 2.74
C LEU A 59 13.31 6.79 2.16
N THR A 60 12.26 6.95 1.37
CA THR A 60 11.62 5.88 0.62
C THR A 60 11.73 6.11 -0.88
N ILE A 61 11.86 5.04 -1.65
CA ILE A 61 11.98 5.06 -3.11
C ILE A 61 11.05 4.00 -3.67
N ASP A 62 10.05 4.44 -4.41
CA ASP A 62 8.97 3.60 -4.90
C ASP A 62 9.15 3.23 -6.39
N ASP A 63 8.29 2.33 -6.89
CA ASP A 63 8.14 1.94 -8.30
C ASP A 63 9.34 1.20 -8.94
N GLY A 64 10.38 0.90 -8.19
CA GLY A 64 11.52 0.10 -8.68
C GLY A 64 11.24 -1.42 -8.76
N PRO A 65 12.26 -2.20 -9.16
CA PRO A 65 13.56 -1.77 -9.65
C PRO A 65 13.53 -1.35 -11.14
N ASP A 66 14.44 -0.45 -11.50
CA ASP A 66 14.75 -0.10 -12.89
C ASP A 66 16.18 -0.45 -13.23
N GLY A 67 16.43 -1.03 -14.42
CA GLY A 67 17.72 -1.57 -14.80
C GLY A 67 18.86 -0.57 -14.88
N GLY A 68 18.56 0.70 -15.18
CA GLY A 68 19.55 1.78 -15.27
C GLY A 68 19.62 2.61 -13.99
N ASN A 69 18.46 3.07 -13.55
CA ASN A 69 18.36 4.08 -12.51
C ASN A 69 18.60 3.53 -11.09
N THR A 70 18.21 2.29 -10.79
CA THR A 70 18.36 1.72 -9.44
C THR A 70 19.80 1.70 -8.98
N ARG A 71 20.76 1.27 -9.84
CA ARG A 71 22.18 1.27 -9.50
C ARG A 71 22.73 2.68 -9.33
N THR A 72 22.35 3.61 -10.18
CA THR A 72 22.75 5.02 -10.08
C THR A 72 22.30 5.63 -8.74
N VAL A 73 21.06 5.33 -8.31
CA VAL A 73 20.56 5.78 -7.01
C VAL A 73 21.33 5.13 -5.86
N LEU A 74 21.63 3.84 -5.95
CA LEU A 74 22.41 3.13 -4.94
C LEU A 74 23.83 3.71 -4.80
N ASP A 75 24.47 4.03 -5.92
CA ASP A 75 25.80 4.65 -5.92
C ASP A 75 25.76 6.05 -5.28
N LEU A 76 24.75 6.86 -5.61
CA LEU A 76 24.56 8.18 -5.01
C LEU A 76 24.31 8.11 -3.50
N LEU A 77 23.52 7.14 -3.04
CA LEU A 77 23.27 6.92 -1.61
C LEU A 77 24.55 6.51 -0.88
N GLU A 78 25.35 5.65 -1.49
CA GLU A 78 26.64 5.20 -0.96
C GLU A 78 27.62 6.36 -0.84
N GLU A 79 27.76 7.21 -1.87
CA GLU A 79 28.56 8.42 -1.86
C GLU A 79 28.18 9.40 -0.74
N ARG A 80 26.90 9.45 -0.39
CA ARG A 80 26.37 10.33 0.67
C ARG A 80 26.30 9.67 2.05
N GLY A 81 26.71 8.39 2.17
CA GLY A 81 26.57 7.62 3.40
C GLY A 81 25.09 7.46 3.85
N ALA A 82 24.15 7.60 2.91
CA ALA A 82 22.73 7.57 3.18
C ALA A 82 22.14 6.17 2.99
N LYS A 83 21.03 5.92 3.68
CA LYS A 83 20.25 4.69 3.52
C LYS A 83 18.82 5.02 3.11
N ALA A 84 18.18 4.08 2.40
CA ALA A 84 16.79 4.21 1.97
C ALA A 84 16.07 2.87 2.08
N THR A 85 14.74 2.92 2.06
CA THR A 85 13.89 1.75 1.86
C THR A 85 13.30 1.81 0.46
N PHE A 86 13.52 0.74 -0.31
CA PHE A 86 13.02 0.61 -1.67
C PHE A 86 11.75 -0.22 -1.68
N PHE A 87 10.66 0.34 -2.18
CA PHE A 87 9.40 -0.36 -2.40
C PHE A 87 9.34 -0.83 -3.84
N PHE A 88 9.59 -2.11 -4.06
CA PHE A 88 9.73 -2.68 -5.40
C PHE A 88 8.46 -3.36 -5.89
N VAL A 89 8.14 -3.14 -7.16
CA VAL A 89 7.05 -3.78 -7.88
C VAL A 89 7.46 -5.19 -8.30
N GLY A 90 6.63 -6.18 -8.02
CA GLY A 90 6.95 -7.59 -8.28
C GLY A 90 7.29 -7.92 -9.74
N GLU A 91 6.57 -7.34 -10.70
CA GLU A 91 6.89 -7.50 -12.14
C GLU A 91 8.25 -6.93 -12.51
N ALA A 92 8.61 -5.79 -11.96
CA ALA A 92 9.93 -5.19 -12.16
C ALA A 92 11.04 -6.05 -11.53
N CYS A 93 10.79 -6.66 -10.37
CA CYS A 93 11.71 -7.63 -9.77
C CYS A 93 11.92 -8.88 -10.63
N ARG A 94 10.89 -9.37 -11.32
CA ARG A 94 11.04 -10.48 -12.28
C ARG A 94 11.91 -10.12 -13.48
N LYS A 95 11.83 -8.86 -13.92
CA LYS A 95 12.62 -8.35 -15.04
C LYS A 95 14.09 -8.12 -14.66
N TYR A 96 14.34 -7.75 -13.41
CA TYR A 96 15.68 -7.44 -12.88
C TYR A 96 15.91 -8.19 -11.56
N PRO A 97 16.00 -9.53 -11.59
CA PRO A 97 16.01 -10.37 -10.38
C PRO A 97 17.23 -10.18 -9.48
N GLU A 98 18.32 -9.64 -10.00
CA GLU A 98 19.53 -9.36 -9.25
C GLU A 98 19.45 -8.09 -8.37
N LEU A 99 18.60 -7.11 -8.74
CA LEU A 99 18.55 -5.81 -8.08
C LEU A 99 18.01 -5.86 -6.65
N PRO A 100 16.98 -6.65 -6.31
CA PRO A 100 16.54 -6.78 -4.92
C PRO A 100 17.65 -7.27 -3.98
N ALA A 101 18.42 -8.27 -4.40
CA ALA A 101 19.55 -8.77 -3.63
C ALA A 101 20.68 -7.75 -3.51
N GLU A 102 20.93 -6.98 -4.57
CA GLU A 102 21.93 -5.91 -4.58
C GLU A 102 21.57 -4.79 -3.59
N VAL A 103 20.30 -4.35 -3.56
CA VAL A 103 19.77 -3.35 -2.61
C VAL A 103 20.04 -3.79 -1.16
N MET A 104 19.67 -5.02 -0.83
CA MET A 104 19.87 -5.56 0.53
C MET A 104 21.38 -5.70 0.86
N ARG A 105 22.20 -6.16 -0.07
CA ARG A 105 23.65 -6.31 0.13
C ARG A 105 24.34 -4.96 0.41
N ARG A 106 23.84 -3.87 -0.20
CA ARG A 106 24.32 -2.51 0.05
C ARG A 106 23.73 -1.89 1.34
N GLY A 107 22.96 -2.66 2.13
CA GLY A 107 22.45 -2.27 3.45
C GLY A 107 21.25 -1.33 3.41
N HIS A 108 20.46 -1.37 2.34
CA HIS A 108 19.19 -0.66 2.22
C HIS A 108 18.02 -1.56 2.60
N GLY A 109 16.87 -0.96 2.96
CA GLY A 109 15.62 -1.68 3.16
C GLY A 109 14.98 -2.09 1.85
N LEU A 110 14.29 -3.23 1.84
CA LEU A 110 13.48 -3.68 0.71
C LEU A 110 12.06 -3.95 1.19
N ALA A 111 11.07 -3.41 0.48
CA ALA A 111 9.66 -3.54 0.82
C ALA A 111 8.81 -3.82 -0.43
N ASN A 112 7.57 -4.24 -0.22
CA ASN A 112 6.65 -4.61 -1.28
C ASN A 112 5.87 -3.39 -1.77
N HIS A 113 5.84 -3.19 -3.10
CA HIS A 113 5.03 -2.17 -3.78
C HIS A 113 3.99 -2.79 -4.73
N THR A 114 3.31 -3.84 -4.29
CA THR A 114 2.36 -4.64 -5.08
C THR A 114 3.03 -5.47 -6.19
N GLN A 115 2.26 -6.37 -6.80
CA GLN A 115 2.78 -7.22 -7.88
C GLN A 115 2.87 -6.47 -9.21
N ASN A 116 1.84 -5.69 -9.57
CA ASN A 116 1.66 -5.14 -10.92
C ASN A 116 1.44 -3.63 -10.92
N HIS A 117 1.56 -2.97 -9.76
CA HIS A 117 1.30 -1.53 -9.58
C HIS A 117 0.00 -1.05 -10.26
N PRO A 118 -1.20 -1.56 -9.88
CA PRO A 118 -2.46 -1.26 -10.54
C PRO A 118 -2.97 0.15 -10.22
N ALA A 119 -2.33 1.19 -10.78
CA ALA A 119 -2.52 2.59 -10.44
C ALA A 119 -3.97 3.10 -10.53
N HIS A 120 -4.79 2.53 -11.44
CA HIS A 120 -6.13 3.07 -11.71
C HIS A 120 -7.28 2.31 -11.05
N ALA A 121 -7.05 1.13 -10.51
CA ALA A 121 -8.12 0.27 -10.02
C ALA A 121 -7.76 -0.53 -8.76
N PHE A 122 -6.74 -0.13 -8.05
CA PHE A 122 -6.26 -0.82 -6.84
C PHE A 122 -7.41 -1.07 -5.84
N TRP A 123 -8.22 -0.05 -5.56
CA TRP A 123 -9.36 -0.11 -4.64
C TRP A 123 -10.51 -1.01 -5.12
N ALA A 124 -10.58 -1.30 -6.42
CA ALA A 124 -11.61 -2.17 -7.04
C ALA A 124 -11.10 -3.60 -7.27
N MET A 125 -9.81 -3.86 -7.05
CA MET A 125 -9.20 -5.17 -7.26
C MET A 125 -9.32 -6.02 -5.99
N GLY A 126 -9.76 -7.28 -6.15
CA GLY A 126 -9.71 -8.24 -5.06
C GLY A 126 -8.25 -8.63 -4.73
N PRO A 127 -7.99 -9.12 -3.49
CA PRO A 127 -6.63 -9.45 -3.02
C PRO A 127 -5.84 -10.35 -3.96
N ARG A 128 -6.50 -11.27 -4.65
CA ARG A 128 -5.85 -12.19 -5.60
C ARG A 128 -5.22 -11.50 -6.82
N ARG A 129 -5.65 -10.28 -7.18
CA ARG A 129 -5.06 -9.52 -8.29
C ARG A 129 -3.94 -8.59 -7.84
N VAL A 130 -3.95 -8.21 -6.57
CA VAL A 130 -2.94 -7.31 -6.00
C VAL A 130 -1.66 -8.07 -5.63
N PHE A 131 -1.79 -9.35 -5.23
CA PHE A 131 -0.68 -10.15 -4.71
C PHE A 131 -0.24 -11.29 -5.66
N ARG A 132 -0.67 -11.30 -6.92
CA ARG A 132 -0.22 -12.21 -7.96
C ARG A 132 0.72 -11.51 -8.90
#